data_0597a4942511ed21af5a3c4cff3117b8
#
_entry.id   0597a4942511ed21af5a3c4cff3117b8
#
_cell.length_a   1.000
_cell.length_b   1.000
_cell.length_c   1.000
_cell.angle_alpha   90.00
_cell.angle_beta   90.00
_cell.angle_gamma   90.00
#
_symmetry.space_group_name_H-M   'P 1'
#
loop_
_entity.id
_entity.type
_entity.pdbx_description
1 polymer ?
#
loop_
_entity_poly.entity_id
_entity_poly.type
_entity_poly.pdbx_seq_one_letter_code
_entity_poly.pdbx_strand_id
1 'polypeptide(L)'
;MLKIRSATPDDIPEILALIRDLATYERQPDEVVATEADLLRDGFGPQKVFSCLIAEWTESGIVQPAAFALYFPFYSTWRGNAGIHLEDLFVRPQFRRRGIAKALFSHLAAIALESGDRFQWHVLDWNQPAIDFYQQMGAHMLHDWRIMRIDGEALQALAANSHESP
;
A
#
# COMPACT_ATOMS: atom_id res chain seq x y z
N MET A 1 -20.21 -7.59 9.92
CA MET A 1 -20.43 -6.27 9.30
C MET A 1 -19.08 -5.64 9.00
N LEU A 2 -18.89 -5.09 7.81
CA LEU A 2 -17.66 -4.42 7.40
C LEU A 2 -17.72 -2.92 7.73
N LYS A 3 -16.62 -2.37 8.29
CA LYS A 3 -16.39 -0.93 8.43
C LYS A 3 -14.98 -0.61 7.93
N ILE A 4 -14.85 0.42 7.10
CA ILE A 4 -13.55 0.94 6.65
C ILE A 4 -13.36 2.33 7.26
N ARG A 5 -12.18 2.59 7.77
CA ARG A 5 -11.80 3.87 8.38
C ARG A 5 -10.32 4.19 8.14
N SER A 6 -9.98 5.46 8.25
CA SER A 6 -8.57 5.86 8.35
C SER A 6 -7.94 5.26 9.60
N ALA A 7 -6.68 4.88 9.46
CA ALA A 7 -5.87 4.44 10.59
C ALA A 7 -5.54 5.61 11.53
N THR A 8 -5.32 5.28 12.79
CA THR A 8 -4.85 6.17 13.84
C THR A 8 -3.50 5.69 14.38
N PRO A 9 -2.75 6.48 15.16
CA PRO A 9 -1.52 6.00 15.80
C PRO A 9 -1.69 4.72 16.63
N ASP A 10 -2.86 4.52 17.22
CA ASP A 10 -3.14 3.31 18.02
C ASP A 10 -3.21 2.02 17.18
N ASP A 11 -3.37 2.14 15.86
CA ASP A 11 -3.39 1.01 14.94
C ASP A 11 -1.98 0.54 14.51
N ILE A 12 -0.92 1.24 14.89
CA ILE A 12 0.46 0.97 14.43
C ILE A 12 0.90 -0.48 14.69
N PRO A 13 0.70 -1.05 15.89
CA PRO A 13 1.08 -2.46 16.13
C PRO A 13 0.34 -3.41 15.17
N GLU A 14 -0.93 -3.13 14.91
CA GLU A 14 -1.75 -3.94 14.02
C GLU A 14 -1.35 -3.77 12.54
N ILE A 15 -1.03 -2.54 12.11
CA ILE A 15 -0.52 -2.29 10.76
C ILE A 15 0.77 -3.07 10.54
N LEU A 16 1.71 -3.01 11.50
CA LEU A 16 2.97 -3.74 11.39
C LEU A 16 2.75 -5.27 11.35
N ALA A 17 1.78 -5.78 12.11
CA ALA A 17 1.41 -7.19 12.05
C ALA A 17 0.86 -7.57 10.67
N LEU A 18 -0.01 -6.74 10.07
CA LEU A 18 -0.58 -6.98 8.74
C LEU A 18 0.48 -6.88 7.62
N ILE A 19 1.48 -5.99 7.76
CA ILE A 19 2.64 -5.92 6.84
C ILE A 19 3.44 -7.24 6.91
N ARG A 20 3.70 -7.76 8.10
CA ARG A 20 4.40 -9.05 8.28
C ARG A 20 3.60 -10.23 7.74
N ASP A 21 2.27 -10.21 7.92
CA ASP A 21 1.38 -11.21 7.35
C ASP A 21 1.43 -11.19 5.80
N LEU A 22 1.46 -9.99 5.19
CA LEU A 22 1.63 -9.81 3.75
C LEU A 22 2.99 -10.33 3.27
N ALA A 23 4.08 -9.93 3.92
CA ALA A 23 5.43 -10.39 3.56
C ALA A 23 5.56 -11.92 3.64
N THR A 24 4.90 -12.54 4.61
CA THR A 24 4.82 -14.00 4.72
C THR A 24 4.07 -14.60 3.53
N TYR A 25 2.96 -14.00 3.12
CA TYR A 25 2.20 -14.41 1.93
C TYR A 25 3.04 -14.28 0.66
N GLU A 26 3.84 -13.22 0.54
CA GLU A 26 4.74 -12.93 -0.57
C GLU A 26 6.07 -13.71 -0.51
N ARG A 27 6.25 -14.57 0.50
CA ARG A 27 7.44 -15.43 0.69
C ARG A 27 8.73 -14.66 0.99
N GLN A 28 8.59 -13.47 1.59
CA GLN A 28 9.71 -12.59 1.96
C GLN A 28 9.59 -12.07 3.42
N PRO A 29 9.32 -12.94 4.42
CA PRO A 29 9.08 -12.50 5.80
C PRO A 29 10.28 -11.78 6.43
N ASP A 30 11.50 -12.11 6.00
CA ASP A 30 12.74 -11.56 6.54
C ASP A 30 13.09 -10.16 6.01
N GLU A 31 12.37 -9.69 4.98
CA GLU A 31 12.58 -8.36 4.37
C GLU A 31 11.95 -7.23 5.19
N VAL A 32 11.05 -7.55 6.14
CA VAL A 32 10.38 -6.54 6.95
C VAL A 32 11.27 -6.07 8.10
N VAL A 33 12.00 -5.01 7.87
CA VAL A 33 12.86 -4.33 8.86
C VAL A 33 12.18 -3.12 9.50
N ALA A 34 11.03 -2.69 8.96
CA ALA A 34 10.26 -1.56 9.48
C ALA A 34 9.84 -1.77 10.94
N THR A 35 9.85 -0.69 11.70
CA THR A 35 9.48 -0.65 13.11
C THR A 35 8.21 0.17 13.34
N GLU A 36 7.59 0.03 14.51
CA GLU A 36 6.47 0.88 14.92
C GLU A 36 6.87 2.37 14.95
N ALA A 37 8.11 2.69 15.33
CA ALA A 37 8.62 4.05 15.33
C ALA A 37 8.70 4.65 13.92
N ASP A 38 9.09 3.86 12.92
CA ASP A 38 9.10 4.28 11.53
C ASP A 38 7.67 4.57 11.04
N LEU A 39 6.73 3.68 11.31
CA LEU A 39 5.33 3.86 10.93
C LEU A 39 4.71 5.08 11.61
N LEU A 40 5.04 5.34 12.89
CA LEU A 40 4.58 6.53 13.61
C LEU A 40 5.12 7.80 12.98
N ARG A 41 6.42 7.86 12.71
CA ARG A 41 7.07 9.02 12.08
C ARG A 41 6.47 9.33 10.72
N ASP A 42 6.35 8.32 9.85
CA ASP A 42 6.07 8.51 8.43
C ASP A 42 4.56 8.51 8.11
N GLY A 43 3.74 7.86 8.93
CA GLY A 43 2.29 7.82 8.73
C GLY A 43 1.51 8.86 9.54
N PHE A 44 2.07 9.30 10.68
CA PHE A 44 1.33 10.11 11.66
C PHE A 44 2.13 11.31 12.18
N GLY A 45 3.40 11.42 11.80
CA GLY A 45 4.25 12.55 12.15
C GLY A 45 3.96 13.81 11.33
N PRO A 46 4.70 14.91 11.59
CA PRO A 46 4.48 16.19 10.92
C PRO A 46 4.80 16.19 9.42
N GLN A 47 5.65 15.27 8.97
CA GLN A 47 5.97 15.07 7.56
C GLN A 47 5.41 13.72 7.11
N LYS A 48 4.11 13.65 6.97
CA LYS A 48 3.41 12.43 6.59
C LYS A 48 3.79 12.00 5.17
N VAL A 49 4.26 10.76 5.01
CA VAL A 49 4.69 10.16 3.74
C VAL A 49 3.60 9.24 3.16
N PHE A 50 2.85 8.55 4.02
CA PHE A 50 1.79 7.64 3.60
C PHE A 50 0.49 7.82 4.40
N SER A 51 -0.57 7.25 3.89
CA SER A 51 -1.86 7.08 4.57
C SER A 51 -2.23 5.61 4.64
N CYS A 52 -3.05 5.25 5.62
CA CYS A 52 -3.49 3.87 5.77
C CYS A 52 -5.00 3.80 6.08
N LEU A 53 -5.68 2.84 5.46
CA LEU A 53 -7.04 2.44 5.78
C LEU A 53 -7.01 1.11 6.52
N ILE A 54 -7.86 0.99 7.54
CA ILE A 54 -8.13 -0.27 8.25
C ILE A 54 -9.55 -0.72 7.90
N ALA A 55 -9.68 -1.99 7.53
CA ALA A 55 -10.96 -2.66 7.38
C ALA A 55 -11.24 -3.51 8.61
N GLU A 56 -12.26 -3.17 9.36
CA GLU A 56 -12.74 -3.89 10.53
C GLU A 56 -13.91 -4.80 10.16
N TRP A 57 -13.87 -6.03 10.63
CA TRP A 57 -14.97 -6.98 10.52
C TRP A 57 -15.58 -7.25 11.87
N THR A 58 -16.89 -7.00 11.99
CA THR A 58 -17.65 -7.30 13.21
C THR A 58 -18.46 -8.57 13.03
N GLU A 59 -18.23 -9.55 13.89
CA GLU A 59 -18.96 -10.80 13.95
C GLU A 59 -19.29 -11.13 15.42
N SER A 60 -20.53 -11.44 15.72
CA SER A 60 -21.00 -11.73 17.08
C SER A 60 -20.63 -10.64 18.12
N GLY A 61 -20.65 -9.37 17.69
CA GLY A 61 -20.30 -8.23 18.57
C GLY A 61 -18.80 -8.00 18.75
N ILE A 62 -17.94 -8.86 18.21
CA ILE A 62 -16.48 -8.73 18.28
C ILE A 62 -15.99 -8.02 17.02
N VAL A 63 -15.28 -6.91 17.21
CA VAL A 63 -14.62 -6.16 16.13
C VAL A 63 -13.19 -6.66 15.97
N GLN A 64 -12.81 -7.01 14.75
CA GLN A 64 -11.46 -7.50 14.43
C GLN A 64 -10.91 -6.76 13.19
N PRO A 65 -9.62 -6.34 13.22
CA PRO A 65 -8.96 -5.83 12.02
C PRO A 65 -8.78 -6.97 11.02
N ALA A 66 -9.45 -6.85 9.89
CA ALA A 66 -9.52 -7.87 8.86
C ALA A 66 -8.56 -7.61 7.69
N ALA A 67 -8.26 -6.34 7.43
CA ALA A 67 -7.41 -5.93 6.31
C ALA A 67 -6.88 -4.52 6.52
N PHE A 68 -5.84 -4.17 5.75
CA PHE A 68 -5.35 -2.81 5.62
C PHE A 68 -5.07 -2.46 4.17
N ALA A 69 -4.96 -1.16 3.89
CA ALA A 69 -4.44 -0.63 2.66
C ALA A 69 -3.58 0.60 2.95
N LEU A 70 -2.28 0.53 2.61
CA LEU A 70 -1.31 1.60 2.77
C LEU A 70 -1.06 2.24 1.41
N TYR A 71 -1.15 3.56 1.33
CA TYR A 71 -1.05 4.30 0.08
C TYR A 71 -0.43 5.68 0.26
N PHE A 72 0.08 6.25 -0.83
CA PHE A 72 0.65 7.59 -0.84
C PHE A 72 0.38 8.30 -2.18
N PRO A 73 0.41 9.64 -2.19
CA PRO A 73 0.23 10.39 -3.42
C PRO A 73 1.47 10.32 -4.30
N PHE A 74 1.27 10.29 -5.63
CA PHE A 74 2.29 10.56 -6.63
C PHE A 74 1.80 11.65 -7.58
N TYR A 75 2.70 12.25 -8.35
CA TYR A 75 2.36 13.30 -9.30
C TYR A 75 2.62 12.85 -10.74
N SER A 76 1.68 13.12 -11.64
CA SER A 76 1.84 12.90 -13.06
C SER A 76 2.10 14.21 -13.79
N THR A 77 3.32 14.40 -14.26
CA THR A 77 3.67 15.59 -15.06
C THR A 77 2.91 15.65 -16.40
N TRP A 78 2.55 14.48 -16.93
CA TRP A 78 1.80 14.41 -18.20
C TRP A 78 0.32 14.77 -18.05
N ARG A 79 -0.25 14.52 -16.87
CA ARG A 79 -1.65 14.84 -16.56
C ARG A 79 -1.81 16.16 -15.83
N GLY A 80 -0.73 16.65 -15.19
CA GLY A 80 -0.78 17.87 -14.41
C GLY A 80 -1.57 17.74 -13.10
N ASN A 81 -1.74 16.52 -12.60
CA ASN A 81 -2.48 16.24 -11.37
C ASN A 81 -1.82 15.12 -10.54
N ALA A 82 -2.27 14.97 -9.31
CA ALA A 82 -1.86 13.88 -8.45
C ALA A 82 -2.68 12.61 -8.75
N GLY A 83 -2.15 11.49 -8.28
CA GLY A 83 -2.84 10.21 -8.18
C GLY A 83 -2.43 9.55 -6.88
N ILE A 84 -2.92 8.36 -6.62
CA ILE A 84 -2.47 7.56 -5.48
C ILE A 84 -1.77 6.28 -5.95
N HIS A 85 -0.71 5.94 -5.24
CA HIS A 85 -0.04 4.64 -5.32
C HIS A 85 -0.43 3.82 -4.10
N LEU A 86 -1.02 2.66 -4.35
CA LEU A 86 -1.23 1.66 -3.30
C LEU A 86 0.06 0.85 -3.16
N GLU A 87 0.69 0.97 -2.01
CA GLU A 87 1.88 0.17 -1.67
C GLU A 87 1.47 -1.24 -1.28
N ASP A 88 0.64 -1.34 -0.24
CA ASP A 88 0.22 -2.61 0.31
C ASP A 88 -1.29 -2.70 0.45
N LEU A 89 -1.86 -3.85 0.11
CA LEU A 89 -3.20 -4.26 0.49
C LEU A 89 -3.18 -5.74 0.88
N PHE A 90 -3.61 -6.02 2.09
CA PHE A 90 -3.71 -7.39 2.55
C PHE A 90 -5.03 -7.63 3.29
N VAL A 91 -5.67 -8.75 2.98
CA VAL A 91 -6.84 -9.26 3.68
C VAL A 91 -6.46 -10.57 4.34
N ARG A 92 -6.57 -10.65 5.64
CA ARG A 92 -6.29 -11.87 6.40
C ARG A 92 -7.08 -13.06 5.86
N PRO A 93 -6.50 -14.25 5.74
CA PRO A 93 -7.12 -15.41 5.09
C PRO A 93 -8.55 -15.71 5.58
N GLN A 94 -8.80 -15.64 6.89
CA GLN A 94 -10.10 -15.93 7.48
C GLN A 94 -11.21 -14.93 7.11
N PHE A 95 -10.84 -13.74 6.57
CA PHE A 95 -11.78 -12.73 6.14
C PHE A 95 -11.88 -12.58 4.62
N ARG A 96 -11.14 -13.40 3.86
CA ARG A 96 -11.18 -13.38 2.39
C ARG A 96 -12.56 -13.81 1.86
N ARG A 97 -12.84 -13.45 0.60
CA ARG A 97 -14.09 -13.75 -0.12
C ARG A 97 -15.35 -13.12 0.51
N ARG A 98 -15.18 -12.11 1.37
CA ARG A 98 -16.26 -11.32 2.00
C ARG A 98 -16.41 -9.92 1.38
N GLY A 99 -15.80 -9.66 0.22
CA GLY A 99 -15.88 -8.38 -0.49
C GLY A 99 -14.96 -7.27 0.07
N ILE A 100 -14.14 -7.54 1.09
CA ILE A 100 -13.33 -6.53 1.81
C ILE A 100 -12.33 -5.83 0.88
N ALA A 101 -11.58 -6.59 0.07
CA ALA A 101 -10.63 -6.01 -0.87
C ALA A 101 -11.32 -5.07 -1.86
N LYS A 102 -12.46 -5.48 -2.43
CA LYS A 102 -13.25 -4.64 -3.34
C LYS A 102 -13.71 -3.35 -2.67
N ALA A 103 -14.16 -3.43 -1.41
CA ALA A 103 -14.58 -2.26 -0.66
C ALA A 103 -13.41 -1.29 -0.39
N LEU A 104 -12.21 -1.80 -0.04
CA LEU A 104 -11.00 -0.99 0.10
C LEU A 104 -10.63 -0.31 -1.22
N PHE A 105 -10.64 -1.04 -2.34
CA PHE A 105 -10.38 -0.47 -3.66
C PHE A 105 -11.38 0.63 -4.03
N SER A 106 -12.67 0.46 -3.70
CA SER A 106 -13.68 1.50 -3.91
C SER A 106 -13.41 2.77 -3.11
N HIS A 107 -12.96 2.64 -1.84
CA HIS A 107 -12.55 3.79 -1.02
C HIS A 107 -11.31 4.48 -1.60
N LEU A 108 -10.29 3.70 -2.00
CA LEU A 108 -9.09 4.25 -2.61
C LEU A 108 -9.37 4.93 -3.94
N ALA A 109 -10.27 4.38 -4.76
CA ALA A 109 -10.70 5.02 -6.00
C ALA A 109 -11.39 6.36 -5.76
N ALA A 110 -12.23 6.47 -4.72
CA ALA A 110 -12.84 7.74 -4.33
C ALA A 110 -11.77 8.76 -3.91
N ILE A 111 -10.80 8.37 -3.08
CA ILE A 111 -9.66 9.22 -2.67
C ILE A 111 -8.83 9.65 -3.90
N ALA A 112 -8.58 8.75 -4.84
CA ALA A 112 -7.84 9.08 -6.06
C ALA A 112 -8.55 10.16 -6.88
N LEU A 113 -9.87 10.10 -6.99
CA LEU A 113 -10.68 11.08 -7.71
C LEU A 113 -10.74 12.46 -7.04
N GLU A 114 -10.44 12.58 -5.75
CA GLU A 114 -10.36 13.88 -5.06
C GLU A 114 -9.14 14.69 -5.50
N SER A 115 -8.05 14.04 -5.90
CA SER A 115 -6.78 14.68 -6.23
C SER A 115 -6.36 14.54 -7.69
N GLY A 116 -7.00 13.65 -8.44
CA GLY A 116 -6.67 13.39 -9.84
C GLY A 116 -7.50 12.28 -10.46
N ASP A 117 -6.88 11.54 -11.39
CA ASP A 117 -7.57 10.52 -12.17
C ASP A 117 -6.78 9.19 -12.28
N ARG A 118 -5.77 9.00 -11.42
CA ARG A 118 -4.92 7.82 -11.44
C ARG A 118 -4.86 7.12 -10.10
N PHE A 119 -5.07 5.82 -10.16
CA PHE A 119 -4.88 4.88 -9.07
C PHE A 119 -4.05 3.71 -9.60
N GLN A 120 -2.84 3.50 -9.04
CA GLN A 120 -1.90 2.49 -9.49
C GLN A 120 -1.28 1.72 -8.34
N TRP A 121 -0.77 0.53 -8.64
CA TRP A 121 -0.07 -0.36 -7.71
C TRP A 121 0.83 -1.31 -8.47
N HIS A 122 1.69 -2.02 -7.73
CA HIS A 122 2.46 -3.13 -8.24
C HIS A 122 1.84 -4.46 -7.83
N VAL A 123 2.08 -5.49 -8.61
CA VAL A 123 1.67 -6.86 -8.30
C VAL A 123 2.79 -7.80 -8.72
N LEU A 124 3.08 -8.80 -7.89
CA LEU A 124 4.03 -9.85 -8.23
C LEU A 124 3.52 -10.66 -9.41
N ASP A 125 4.38 -10.92 -10.37
CA ASP A 125 4.04 -11.57 -11.65
C ASP A 125 3.45 -12.97 -11.49
N TRP A 126 3.81 -13.68 -10.43
CA TRP A 126 3.27 -14.99 -10.10
C TRP A 126 1.92 -14.93 -9.35
N ASN A 127 1.46 -13.77 -8.87
CA ASN A 127 0.25 -13.63 -8.07
C ASN A 127 -1.00 -13.55 -8.96
N GLN A 128 -1.25 -14.61 -9.73
CA GLN A 128 -2.37 -14.67 -10.67
C GLN A 128 -3.73 -14.40 -10.03
N PRO A 129 -4.03 -14.90 -8.79
CA PRO A 129 -5.32 -14.58 -8.15
C PRO A 129 -5.54 -13.08 -7.90
N ALA A 130 -4.48 -12.33 -7.59
CA ALA A 130 -4.57 -10.88 -7.43
C ALA A 130 -4.70 -10.18 -8.78
N ILE A 131 -3.94 -10.61 -9.80
CA ILE A 131 -4.03 -10.08 -11.17
C ILE A 131 -5.45 -10.23 -11.71
N ASP A 132 -6.05 -11.43 -11.59
CA ASP A 132 -7.41 -11.69 -12.04
C ASP A 132 -8.45 -10.81 -11.32
N PHE A 133 -8.27 -10.62 -10.00
CA PHE A 133 -9.11 -9.73 -9.21
C PHE A 133 -9.03 -8.28 -9.68
N TYR A 134 -7.82 -7.76 -9.96
CA TYR A 134 -7.63 -6.41 -10.45
C TYR A 134 -8.22 -6.20 -11.84
N GLN A 135 -8.03 -7.16 -12.75
CA GLN A 135 -8.60 -7.10 -14.10
C GLN A 135 -10.13 -7.12 -14.09
N GLN A 136 -10.76 -7.89 -13.17
CA GLN A 136 -12.22 -7.89 -13.01
C GLN A 136 -12.77 -6.53 -12.52
N MET A 137 -11.94 -5.71 -11.89
CA MET A 137 -12.29 -4.34 -11.50
C MET A 137 -12.02 -3.31 -12.60
N GLY A 138 -11.52 -3.72 -13.77
CA GLY A 138 -11.22 -2.84 -14.89
C GLY A 138 -9.77 -2.34 -14.92
N ALA A 139 -8.88 -2.84 -14.05
CA ALA A 139 -7.47 -2.51 -14.12
C ALA A 139 -6.81 -3.15 -15.35
N HIS A 140 -5.82 -2.46 -15.90
CA HIS A 140 -5.00 -2.96 -17.01
C HIS A 140 -3.52 -2.91 -16.64
N MET A 141 -2.78 -3.87 -17.14
CA MET A 141 -1.33 -3.96 -16.90
C MET A 141 -0.58 -3.06 -17.87
N LEU A 142 0.40 -2.32 -17.35
CA LEU A 142 1.29 -1.45 -18.15
C LEU A 142 2.52 -2.25 -18.60
N HIS A 143 2.40 -3.00 -19.70
CA HIS A 143 3.43 -3.95 -20.16
C HIS A 143 4.73 -3.27 -20.63
N ASP A 144 4.67 -2.01 -21.06
CA ASP A 144 5.81 -1.27 -21.59
C ASP A 144 6.68 -0.65 -20.49
N TRP A 145 6.23 -0.67 -19.25
CA TRP A 145 6.95 -0.11 -18.10
C TRP A 145 7.67 -1.20 -17.33
N ARG A 146 8.87 -0.86 -16.82
CA ARG A 146 9.67 -1.71 -15.93
C ARG A 146 10.04 -0.90 -14.71
N ILE A 147 9.97 -1.52 -13.54
CA ILE A 147 10.46 -0.94 -12.30
C ILE A 147 11.98 -1.07 -12.31
N MET A 148 12.67 0.07 -12.11
CA MET A 148 14.10 0.11 -11.87
C MET A 148 14.34 0.59 -10.45
N ARG A 149 15.27 -0.04 -9.75
CA ARG A 149 15.64 0.30 -8.36
C ARG A 149 17.15 0.43 -8.25
N ILE A 150 17.59 1.39 -7.46
CA ILE A 150 18.95 1.48 -6.96
C ILE A 150 18.88 1.66 -5.45
N ASP A 151 19.63 0.87 -4.71
CA ASP A 151 19.64 0.85 -3.24
C ASP A 151 21.04 0.49 -2.72
N GLY A 152 21.18 0.41 -1.38
CA GLY A 152 22.39 -0.03 -0.69
C GLY A 152 23.64 0.76 -1.10
N GLU A 153 24.74 0.04 -1.29
CA GLU A 153 26.05 0.61 -1.65
C GLU A 153 26.04 1.35 -3.00
N ALA A 154 25.26 0.87 -3.97
CA ALA A 154 25.17 1.52 -5.28
C ALA A 154 24.52 2.91 -5.18
N LEU A 155 23.49 3.07 -4.33
CA LEU A 155 22.86 4.36 -4.08
C LEU A 155 23.82 5.31 -3.36
N GLN A 156 24.57 4.83 -2.38
CA GLN A 156 25.59 5.61 -1.67
C GLN A 156 26.70 6.08 -2.60
N ALA A 157 27.21 5.20 -3.44
CA ALA A 157 28.24 5.53 -4.41
C ALA A 157 27.77 6.59 -5.43
N LEU A 158 26.51 6.47 -5.90
CA LEU A 158 25.94 7.47 -6.80
C LEU A 158 25.78 8.84 -6.12
N ALA A 159 25.32 8.87 -4.86
CA ALA A 159 25.14 10.08 -4.09
C ALA A 159 26.48 10.82 -3.81
N ALA A 160 27.57 10.08 -3.61
CA ALA A 160 28.90 10.66 -3.40
C ALA A 160 29.36 11.56 -4.56
N ASN A 161 28.94 11.25 -5.79
CA ASN A 161 29.28 12.03 -6.99
C ASN A 161 28.49 13.36 -7.08
N SER A 162 27.49 13.60 -6.23
CA SER A 162 26.70 14.84 -6.25
C SER A 162 27.48 16.07 -5.79
N HIS A 163 28.63 15.88 -5.14
CA HIS A 163 29.50 16.96 -4.64
C HIS A 163 30.64 17.33 -5.60
N GLU A 164 30.76 16.66 -6.74
CA GLU A 164 31.82 16.90 -7.75
C GLU A 164 31.34 17.76 -8.94
N SER A 165 30.27 18.55 -8.79
CA SER A 165 29.91 19.51 -9.85
C SER A 165 30.67 20.82 -9.65
N PRO A 166 31.36 21.31 -10.69
CA PRO A 166 32.21 22.53 -10.64
C PRO A 166 31.39 23.81 -10.45
#